data_97e540650826e80888ddb1ce2243cad2
#
_entry.id   97e540650826e80888ddb1ce2243cad2
#
_cell.length_a   1.000
_cell.length_b   1.000
_cell.length_c   1.000
_cell.angle_alpha   90.00
_cell.angle_beta   90.00
_cell.angle_gamma   90.00
#
_symmetry.space_group_name_H-M   'P 1'
#
loop_
_entity.id
_entity.type
_entity.pdbx_description
1 polymer ?
#
loop_
_entity_poly.entity_id
_entity_poly.type
_entity_poly.pdbx_seq_one_letter_code
_entity_poly.pdbx_strand_id
1 'polypeptide(L)'
;MQKFLSRFGPAIIVAAVVLGPGSILTSSKVGCEYGYSMLWVIALAVLLMIGATALSARLGATLELTPCQELARSLGKPVSILIGVILFLVVAAFQSSNNIAVIAALDPLLPQPSENYPAAQLNWLKAGILIGMNLLIVATLYGFSQLYQKLEKLMIALMVLMIIGFGINLFMAQPAISDVAKGMIPSLPKATAEASTSDSYLAILGMIGTTFS
;
A
#
# COMPACT_ATOMS: atom_id res chain seq x y z
N MET A 1 6.20 18.37 -23.02
CA MET A 1 6.44 17.61 -21.81
C MET A 1 5.35 17.84 -20.74
N GLN A 2 4.94 19.05 -20.44
CA GLN A 2 3.83 19.34 -19.48
C GLN A 2 2.48 18.71 -19.84
N LYS A 3 2.07 18.73 -21.12
CA LYS A 3 0.79 18.10 -21.57
C LYS A 3 0.79 16.58 -21.49
N PHE A 4 1.95 15.94 -21.51
CA PHE A 4 2.08 14.49 -21.35
C PHE A 4 1.97 14.10 -19.87
N LEU A 5 2.66 14.81 -18.98
CA LEU A 5 2.60 14.61 -17.52
C LEU A 5 1.19 14.86 -16.97
N SER A 6 0.45 15.86 -17.47
CA SER A 6 -0.90 16.15 -16.99
C SER A 6 -1.92 15.05 -17.33
N ARG A 7 -1.69 14.26 -18.38
CA ARG A 7 -2.53 13.10 -18.72
C ARG A 7 -2.30 11.89 -17.79
N PHE A 8 -1.10 11.79 -17.24
CA PHE A 8 -0.72 10.71 -16.33
C PHE A 8 -0.90 11.07 -14.84
N GLY A 9 -1.18 12.33 -14.51
CA GLY A 9 -1.33 12.79 -13.14
C GLY A 9 -2.23 11.90 -12.27
N PRO A 10 -3.49 11.63 -12.67
CA PRO A 10 -4.37 10.75 -11.89
C PRO A 10 -3.81 9.31 -11.75
N ALA A 11 -3.22 8.76 -12.81
CA ALA A 11 -2.64 7.43 -12.78
C ALA A 11 -1.41 7.35 -11.86
N ILE A 12 -0.61 8.40 -11.82
CA ILE A 12 0.56 8.51 -10.93
C ILE A 12 0.12 8.60 -9.48
N ILE A 13 -0.94 9.35 -9.18
CA ILE A 13 -1.50 9.44 -7.83
C ILE A 13 -1.99 8.06 -7.37
N VAL A 14 -2.74 7.34 -8.20
CA VAL A 14 -3.21 5.99 -7.90
C VAL A 14 -2.01 5.05 -7.67
N ALA A 15 -1.00 5.08 -8.54
CA ALA A 15 0.20 4.29 -8.37
C ALA A 15 0.96 4.62 -7.07
N ALA A 16 1.04 5.90 -6.70
CA ALA A 16 1.69 6.33 -5.46
C ALA A 16 0.94 5.87 -4.21
N VAL A 17 -0.39 5.78 -4.28
CA VAL A 17 -1.22 5.24 -3.18
C VAL A 17 -1.01 3.74 -3.04
N VAL A 18 -1.01 2.99 -4.14
CA VAL A 18 -0.81 1.53 -4.15
C VAL A 18 0.60 1.15 -3.69
N LEU A 19 1.62 1.90 -4.12
CA LEU A 19 3.01 1.74 -3.66
C LEU A 19 3.23 2.35 -2.26
N GLY A 20 2.24 2.27 -1.41
CA GLY A 20 2.32 2.75 -0.03
C GLY A 20 3.33 2.00 0.82
N PRO A 21 3.72 2.58 1.98
CA PRO A 21 4.70 1.97 2.88
C PRO A 21 4.28 0.59 3.39
N GLY A 22 2.97 0.33 3.50
CA GLY A 22 2.43 -0.97 3.90
C GLY A 22 2.74 -2.07 2.88
N SER A 23 2.57 -1.80 1.57
CA SER A 23 2.91 -2.75 0.50
C SER A 23 4.40 -3.08 0.47
N ILE A 24 5.25 -2.05 0.65
CA ILE A 24 6.70 -2.22 0.67
C ILE A 24 7.13 -3.10 1.85
N LEU A 25 6.60 -2.82 3.04
CA LEU A 25 6.91 -3.57 4.25
C LEU A 25 6.48 -5.04 4.11
N THR A 26 5.26 -5.28 3.63
CA THR A 26 4.72 -6.63 3.42
C THR A 26 5.55 -7.40 2.39
N SER A 27 5.84 -6.78 1.24
CA SER A 27 6.63 -7.42 0.19
C SER A 27 8.07 -7.71 0.64
N SER A 28 8.68 -6.79 1.42
CA SER A 28 10.00 -6.99 1.99
C SER A 28 10.01 -8.16 2.96
N LYS A 29 9.04 -8.22 3.88
CA LYS A 29 8.92 -9.32 4.84
C LYS A 29 8.74 -10.67 4.13
N VAL A 30 7.82 -10.75 3.18
CA VAL A 30 7.59 -11.97 2.40
C VAL A 30 8.82 -12.34 1.58
N GLY A 31 9.53 -11.38 1.00
CA GLY A 31 10.80 -11.62 0.30
C GLY A 31 11.88 -12.19 1.20
N CYS A 32 11.99 -11.73 2.45
CA CYS A 32 12.92 -12.27 3.44
C CYS A 32 12.57 -13.69 3.89
N GLU A 33 11.29 -13.98 4.10
CA GLU A 33 10.81 -15.26 4.61
C GLU A 33 10.73 -16.36 3.55
N TYR A 34 10.32 -16.01 2.32
CA TYR A 34 10.02 -16.97 1.25
C TYR A 34 10.92 -16.83 0.01
N GLY A 35 11.80 -15.85 -0.02
CA GLY A 35 12.67 -15.59 -1.16
C GLY A 35 11.86 -15.33 -2.43
N TYR A 36 12.25 -15.94 -3.54
CA TYR A 36 11.57 -15.78 -4.83
C TYR A 36 10.30 -16.60 -5.01
N SER A 37 10.01 -17.54 -4.12
CA SER A 37 8.91 -18.51 -4.30
C SER A 37 7.50 -17.89 -4.34
N MET A 38 7.37 -16.64 -3.87
CA MET A 38 6.10 -15.88 -3.87
C MET A 38 5.96 -14.88 -5.02
N LEU A 39 6.90 -14.83 -5.99
CA LEU A 39 6.82 -13.88 -7.10
C LEU A 39 5.59 -14.06 -7.97
N TRP A 40 5.11 -15.29 -8.13
CA TRP A 40 3.88 -15.58 -8.88
C TRP A 40 2.65 -14.92 -8.25
N VAL A 41 2.61 -14.77 -6.92
CA VAL A 41 1.53 -14.09 -6.20
C VAL A 41 1.50 -12.61 -6.57
N ILE A 42 2.68 -11.96 -6.60
CA ILE A 42 2.79 -10.55 -7.02
C ILE A 42 2.32 -10.39 -8.47
N ALA A 43 2.78 -11.27 -9.36
CA ALA A 43 2.37 -11.22 -10.76
C ALA A 43 0.85 -11.38 -10.93
N LEU A 44 0.25 -12.32 -10.19
CA LEU A 44 -1.21 -12.51 -10.16
C LEU A 44 -1.92 -11.28 -9.61
N ALA A 45 -1.46 -10.73 -8.49
CA ALA A 45 -2.04 -9.54 -7.87
C ALA A 45 -2.00 -8.34 -8.83
N VAL A 46 -0.89 -8.12 -9.53
CA VAL A 46 -0.76 -7.06 -10.54
C VAL A 46 -1.74 -7.25 -11.70
N LEU A 47 -1.89 -8.46 -12.22
CA LEU A 47 -2.86 -8.76 -13.29
C LEU A 47 -4.31 -8.49 -12.84
N LEU A 48 -4.67 -8.91 -11.63
CA LEU A 48 -5.99 -8.66 -11.05
C LEU A 48 -6.21 -7.15 -10.84
N MET A 49 -5.21 -6.43 -10.34
CA MET A 49 -5.26 -4.98 -10.16
C MET A 49 -5.49 -4.24 -11.49
N ILE A 50 -4.77 -4.62 -12.56
CA ILE A 50 -4.96 -4.04 -13.90
C ILE A 50 -6.40 -4.26 -14.35
N GLY A 51 -6.93 -5.47 -14.19
CA GLY A 51 -8.31 -5.81 -14.54
C GLY A 51 -9.33 -4.98 -13.75
N ALA A 52 -9.18 -4.92 -12.43
CA ALA A 52 -10.06 -4.15 -11.55
C ALA A 52 -10.03 -2.66 -11.85
N THR A 53 -8.83 -2.09 -12.05
CA THR A 53 -8.66 -0.67 -12.39
C THR A 53 -9.30 -0.34 -13.74
N ALA A 54 -9.12 -1.20 -14.74
CA ALA A 54 -9.75 -1.02 -16.05
C ALA A 54 -11.28 -1.07 -15.98
N LEU A 55 -11.84 -2.00 -15.19
CA LEU A 55 -13.29 -2.09 -14.96
C LEU A 55 -13.81 -0.88 -14.19
N SER A 56 -13.11 -0.45 -13.13
CA SER A 56 -13.48 0.73 -12.35
C SER A 56 -13.45 2.01 -13.19
N ALA A 57 -12.45 2.16 -14.06
CA ALA A 57 -12.36 3.30 -14.97
C ALA A 57 -13.52 3.32 -15.98
N ARG A 58 -13.90 2.16 -16.54
CA ARG A 58 -15.06 2.05 -17.44
C ARG A 58 -16.36 2.37 -16.70
N LEU A 59 -16.53 1.82 -15.50
CA LEU A 59 -17.70 2.07 -14.67
C LEU A 59 -17.81 3.56 -14.32
N GLY A 60 -16.72 4.18 -13.87
CA GLY A 60 -16.69 5.61 -13.56
C GLY A 60 -16.98 6.53 -14.75
N ALA A 61 -16.66 6.09 -15.98
CA ALA A 61 -16.99 6.84 -17.19
C ALA A 61 -18.46 6.72 -17.62
N THR A 62 -19.18 5.70 -17.15
CA THR A 62 -20.58 5.42 -17.51
C THR A 62 -21.58 5.84 -16.44
N LEU A 63 -21.15 5.98 -15.19
CA LEU A 63 -22.02 6.37 -14.08
C LEU A 63 -22.23 7.89 -14.07
N GLU A 64 -23.49 8.31 -14.00
CA GLU A 64 -23.90 9.71 -13.81
C GLU A 64 -23.95 10.10 -12.33
N LEU A 65 -24.14 9.10 -11.45
CA LEU A 65 -24.21 9.25 -10.00
C LEU A 65 -22.98 8.63 -9.31
N THR A 66 -22.79 8.94 -8.05
CA THR A 66 -21.75 8.26 -7.28
C THR A 66 -22.06 6.75 -7.16
N PRO A 67 -21.06 5.87 -7.10
CA PRO A 67 -21.28 4.42 -6.98
C PRO A 67 -22.22 4.03 -5.84
N CYS A 68 -22.13 4.71 -4.69
CA CYS A 68 -23.02 4.47 -3.56
C CYS A 68 -24.47 4.89 -3.83
N GLN A 69 -24.68 5.97 -4.58
CA GLN A 69 -26.03 6.40 -4.96
C GLN A 69 -26.66 5.45 -5.97
N GLU A 70 -25.88 4.96 -6.94
CA GLU A 70 -26.36 3.98 -7.91
C GLU A 70 -26.70 2.65 -7.26
N LEU A 71 -25.87 2.19 -6.31
CA LEU A 71 -26.15 1.02 -5.48
C LEU A 71 -27.42 1.21 -4.64
N ALA A 72 -27.61 2.39 -4.05
CA ALA A 72 -28.83 2.68 -3.28
C ALA A 72 -30.08 2.67 -4.15
N ARG A 73 -29.95 3.09 -5.41
CA ARG A 73 -31.06 3.09 -6.40
C ARG A 73 -31.39 1.66 -6.87
N SER A 74 -30.37 0.84 -7.11
CA SER A 74 -30.51 -0.50 -7.69
C SER A 74 -30.81 -1.58 -6.66
N LEU A 75 -30.15 -1.55 -5.50
CA LEU A 75 -30.18 -2.61 -4.47
C LEU A 75 -30.82 -2.13 -3.16
N GLY A 76 -31.17 -0.85 -3.06
CA GLY A 76 -31.76 -0.24 -1.88
C GLY A 76 -30.74 0.36 -0.89
N LYS A 77 -31.23 1.29 -0.09
CA LYS A 77 -30.42 2.04 0.90
C LYS A 77 -29.66 1.14 1.91
N PRO A 78 -30.24 0.06 2.47
CA PRO A 78 -29.50 -0.75 3.45
C PRO A 78 -28.24 -1.39 2.87
N VAL A 79 -28.29 -1.88 1.63
CA VAL A 79 -27.13 -2.50 0.96
C VAL A 79 -26.06 -1.44 0.68
N SER A 80 -26.44 -0.25 0.22
CA SER A 80 -25.49 0.86 0.01
C SER A 80 -24.80 1.29 1.30
N ILE A 81 -25.52 1.36 2.42
CA ILE A 81 -24.95 1.70 3.72
C ILE A 81 -23.97 0.61 4.16
N LEU A 82 -24.35 -0.69 4.04
CA LEU A 82 -23.46 -1.79 4.41
C LEU A 82 -22.16 -1.75 3.62
N ILE A 83 -22.22 -1.53 2.31
CA ILE A 83 -21.04 -1.42 1.45
C ILE A 83 -20.20 -0.20 1.88
N GLY A 84 -20.83 0.94 2.15
CA GLY A 84 -20.14 2.14 2.63
C GLY A 84 -19.40 1.90 3.96
N VAL A 85 -20.00 1.19 4.90
CA VAL A 85 -19.37 0.82 6.18
C VAL A 85 -18.18 -0.11 5.95
N ILE A 86 -18.34 -1.13 5.09
CA ILE A 86 -17.24 -2.05 4.76
C ILE A 86 -16.07 -1.28 4.14
N LEU A 87 -16.34 -0.40 3.16
CA LEU A 87 -15.31 0.43 2.55
C LEU A 87 -14.60 1.33 3.56
N PHE A 88 -15.36 1.94 4.47
CA PHE A 88 -14.78 2.75 5.56
C PHE A 88 -13.83 1.93 6.44
N LEU A 89 -14.23 0.71 6.83
CA LEU A 89 -13.40 -0.18 7.64
C LEU A 89 -12.13 -0.62 6.90
N VAL A 90 -12.24 -0.92 5.61
CA VAL A 90 -11.08 -1.27 4.76
C VAL A 90 -10.08 -0.11 4.68
N VAL A 91 -10.57 1.11 4.41
CA VAL A 91 -9.71 2.30 4.36
C VAL A 91 -9.07 2.60 5.72
N ALA A 92 -9.81 2.44 6.81
CA ALA A 92 -9.29 2.61 8.17
C ALA A 92 -8.18 1.58 8.49
N ALA A 93 -8.37 0.31 8.10
CA ALA A 93 -7.38 -0.73 8.26
C ALA A 93 -6.12 -0.44 7.42
N PHE A 94 -6.30 0.02 6.19
CA PHE A 94 -5.19 0.44 5.32
C PHE A 94 -4.40 1.61 5.92
N GLN A 95 -5.08 2.63 6.45
CA GLN A 95 -4.42 3.74 7.13
C GLN A 95 -3.66 3.28 8.39
N SER A 96 -4.18 2.30 9.12
CA SER A 96 -3.46 1.71 10.26
C SER A 96 -2.16 1.03 9.82
N SER A 97 -2.18 0.29 8.71
CA SER A 97 -0.98 -0.31 8.11
C SER A 97 0.06 0.74 7.73
N ASN A 98 -0.37 1.85 7.11
CA ASN A 98 0.52 2.96 6.77
C ASN A 98 1.14 3.60 8.03
N ASN A 99 0.38 3.78 9.09
CA ASN A 99 0.88 4.30 10.36
C ASN A 99 1.93 3.38 10.99
N ILE A 100 1.72 2.06 10.95
CA ILE A 100 2.70 1.07 11.41
C ILE A 100 4.00 1.17 10.61
N ALA A 101 3.90 1.30 9.29
CA ALA A 101 5.07 1.42 8.42
C ALA A 101 5.85 2.73 8.65
N VAL A 102 5.16 3.84 8.95
CA VAL A 102 5.81 5.10 9.34
C VAL A 102 6.61 4.92 10.63
N ILE A 103 6.03 4.28 11.64
CA ILE A 103 6.75 3.99 12.89
C ILE A 103 7.93 3.07 12.65
N ALA A 104 7.78 2.01 11.85
CA ALA A 104 8.87 1.10 11.52
C ALA A 104 10.04 1.82 10.83
N ALA A 105 9.76 2.81 9.97
CA ALA A 105 10.77 3.63 9.33
C ALA A 105 11.48 4.60 10.30
N LEU A 106 10.78 5.06 11.33
CA LEU A 106 11.31 5.97 12.34
C LEU A 106 12.00 5.24 13.51
N ASP A 107 11.69 3.98 13.72
CA ASP A 107 12.16 3.20 14.86
C ASP A 107 13.70 3.23 15.05
N PRO A 108 14.53 3.14 14.00
CA PRO A 108 15.99 3.26 14.14
C PRO A 108 16.47 4.63 14.62
N LEU A 109 15.63 5.67 14.47
CA LEU A 109 15.94 7.05 14.86
C LEU A 109 15.42 7.37 16.27
N LEU A 110 14.57 6.51 16.84
CA LEU A 110 14.00 6.68 18.17
C LEU A 110 14.90 6.05 19.24
N PRO A 111 14.85 6.57 20.48
CA PRO A 111 15.54 5.94 21.60
C PRO A 111 15.10 4.49 21.75
N GLN A 112 16.04 3.60 22.02
CA GLN A 112 15.72 2.21 22.30
C GLN A 112 15.28 2.06 23.78
N PRO A 113 14.42 1.06 24.07
CA PRO A 113 14.00 0.81 25.45
C PRO A 113 15.23 0.57 26.36
N SER A 114 15.31 1.34 27.43
CA SER A 114 16.39 1.28 28.43
C SER A 114 15.84 1.65 29.81
N GLU A 115 16.63 1.54 30.87
CA GLU A 115 16.24 1.98 32.21
C GLU A 115 15.81 3.46 32.23
N ASN A 116 16.43 4.32 31.42
CA ASN A 116 16.12 5.74 31.31
C ASN A 116 14.90 6.02 30.41
N TYR A 117 14.54 5.09 29.54
CA TYR A 117 13.41 5.19 28.61
C TYR A 117 12.55 3.92 28.69
N PRO A 118 11.61 3.84 29.63
CA PRO A 118 10.69 2.70 29.74
C PRO A 118 9.87 2.54 28.45
N ALA A 119 9.58 1.28 28.09
CA ALA A 119 8.81 0.96 26.88
C ALA A 119 7.45 1.68 26.80
N ALA A 120 6.80 1.91 27.93
CA ALA A 120 5.55 2.66 28.01
C ALA A 120 5.72 4.12 27.55
N GLN A 121 6.78 4.79 27.97
CA GLN A 121 7.06 6.17 27.56
C GLN A 121 7.38 6.27 26.06
N LEU A 122 8.10 5.29 25.52
CA LEU A 122 8.40 5.20 24.10
C LEU A 122 7.13 4.99 23.28
N ASN A 123 6.20 4.16 23.73
CA ASN A 123 4.91 3.95 23.07
C ASN A 123 4.07 5.24 23.03
N TRP A 124 4.06 6.04 24.11
CA TRP A 124 3.41 7.35 24.11
C TRP A 124 4.07 8.33 23.16
N LEU A 125 5.40 8.30 23.04
CA LEU A 125 6.13 9.12 22.07
C LEU A 125 5.75 8.73 20.62
N LYS A 126 5.74 7.44 20.31
CA LYS A 126 5.32 6.91 19.00
C LYS A 126 3.87 7.30 18.68
N ALA A 127 2.96 7.15 19.64
CA ALA A 127 1.57 7.58 19.50
C ALA A 127 1.45 9.09 19.26
N GLY A 128 2.21 9.90 19.99
CA GLY A 128 2.25 11.36 19.81
C GLY A 128 2.72 11.76 18.41
N ILE A 129 3.76 11.12 17.89
CA ILE A 129 4.26 11.35 16.53
C ILE A 129 3.17 11.02 15.49
N LEU A 130 2.50 9.87 15.62
CA LEU A 130 1.43 9.46 14.70
C LEU A 130 0.24 10.42 14.75
N ILE A 131 -0.19 10.81 15.93
CA ILE A 131 -1.29 11.77 16.10
C ILE A 131 -0.92 13.11 15.47
N GLY A 132 0.28 13.61 15.75
CA GLY A 132 0.79 14.86 15.19
C GLY A 132 0.85 14.82 13.66
N MET A 133 1.37 13.74 13.07
CA MET A 133 1.42 13.56 11.62
C MET A 133 0.02 13.49 11.00
N ASN A 134 -0.89 12.70 11.58
CA ASN A 134 -2.25 12.60 11.06
C ASN A 134 -3.01 13.93 11.17
N LEU A 135 -2.84 14.68 12.28
CA LEU A 135 -3.41 16.03 12.42
C LEU A 135 -2.83 17.01 11.40
N LEU A 136 -1.52 16.94 11.12
CA LEU A 136 -0.87 17.76 10.10
C LEU A 136 -1.46 17.46 8.72
N ILE A 137 -1.65 16.18 8.37
CA ILE A 137 -2.26 15.76 7.10
C ILE A 137 -3.69 16.31 6.99
N VAL A 138 -4.50 16.16 8.04
CA VAL A 138 -5.87 16.69 8.06
C VAL A 138 -5.87 18.21 7.95
N ALA A 139 -5.02 18.91 8.70
CA ALA A 139 -4.91 20.36 8.64
C ALA A 139 -4.49 20.85 7.24
N THR A 140 -3.55 20.17 6.60
CA THR A 140 -3.13 20.52 5.23
C THR A 140 -4.23 20.24 4.20
N LEU A 141 -5.00 19.16 4.37
CA LEU A 141 -6.09 18.83 3.47
C LEU A 141 -7.20 19.89 3.47
N TYR A 142 -7.57 20.41 4.65
CA TYR A 142 -8.62 21.41 4.79
C TYR A 142 -8.13 22.86 4.70
N GLY A 143 -6.85 23.11 4.99
CA GLY A 143 -6.30 24.49 5.07
C GLY A 143 -5.89 25.09 3.74
N PHE A 144 -5.59 24.29 2.72
CA PHE A 144 -4.98 24.79 1.48
C PHE A 144 -5.68 24.26 0.22
N SER A 145 -6.55 25.05 -0.36
CA SER A 145 -7.28 24.69 -1.61
C SER A 145 -6.39 24.50 -2.86
N GLN A 146 -5.18 25.07 -2.88
CA GLN A 146 -4.22 24.93 -3.98
C GLN A 146 -3.13 23.87 -3.76
N LEU A 147 -3.23 23.12 -2.66
CA LEU A 147 -2.20 22.15 -2.27
C LEU A 147 -2.13 20.95 -3.23
N TYR A 148 -3.25 20.61 -3.88
CA TYR A 148 -3.35 19.45 -4.76
C TYR A 148 -2.25 19.41 -5.85
N GLN A 149 -2.02 20.52 -6.53
CA GLN A 149 -0.99 20.58 -7.59
C GLN A 149 0.44 20.49 -7.05
N LYS A 150 0.70 21.01 -5.84
CA LYS A 150 2.01 20.90 -5.19
C LYS A 150 2.25 19.49 -4.67
N LEU A 151 1.22 18.87 -4.08
CA LEU A 151 1.25 17.48 -3.63
C LEU A 151 1.46 16.52 -4.81
N GLU A 152 0.78 16.72 -5.93
CA GLU A 152 0.98 15.91 -7.14
C GLU A 152 2.45 15.91 -7.57
N LYS A 153 3.09 17.08 -7.64
CA LYS A 153 4.50 17.20 -8.02
C LYS A 153 5.42 16.52 -7.00
N LEU A 154 5.13 16.68 -5.71
CA LEU A 154 5.89 16.02 -4.64
C LEU A 154 5.75 14.49 -4.73
N MET A 155 4.53 13.98 -4.93
CA MET A 155 4.27 12.55 -5.09
C MET A 155 5.00 11.97 -6.30
N ILE A 156 5.01 12.69 -7.44
CA ILE A 156 5.78 12.29 -8.63
C ILE A 156 7.28 12.20 -8.30
N ALA A 157 7.83 13.21 -7.63
CA ALA A 157 9.25 13.25 -7.29
C ALA A 157 9.62 12.09 -6.34
N LEU A 158 8.81 11.85 -5.31
CA LEU A 158 9.02 10.75 -4.36
C LEU A 158 8.89 9.38 -5.05
N MET A 159 7.93 9.22 -5.96
CA MET A 159 7.76 7.98 -6.71
C MET A 159 8.96 7.70 -7.63
N VAL A 160 9.47 8.71 -8.32
CA VAL A 160 10.69 8.59 -9.14
C VAL A 160 11.88 8.20 -8.26
N LEU A 161 12.05 8.86 -7.12
CA LEU A 161 13.12 8.54 -6.16
C LEU A 161 13.02 7.08 -5.67
N MET A 162 11.81 6.62 -5.38
CA MET A 162 11.56 5.23 -4.95
C MET A 162 11.87 4.23 -6.06
N ILE A 163 11.47 4.49 -7.31
CA ILE A 163 11.80 3.64 -8.48
C ILE A 163 13.32 3.57 -8.67
N ILE A 164 14.03 4.69 -8.54
CA ILE A 164 15.50 4.73 -8.60
C ILE A 164 16.09 3.88 -7.48
N GLY A 165 15.60 4.04 -6.24
CA GLY A 165 16.06 3.25 -5.09
C GLY A 165 15.86 1.75 -5.28
N PHE A 166 14.71 1.31 -5.78
CA PHE A 166 14.47 -0.08 -6.11
C PHE A 166 15.34 -0.56 -7.27
N GLY A 167 15.58 0.28 -8.28
CA GLY A 167 16.50 -0.04 -9.38
C GLY A 167 17.92 -0.29 -8.89
N ILE A 168 18.43 0.56 -7.99
CA ILE A 168 19.74 0.40 -7.36
C ILE A 168 19.78 -0.91 -6.55
N ASN A 169 18.76 -1.17 -5.73
CA ASN A 169 18.65 -2.41 -4.96
C ASN A 169 18.67 -3.65 -5.87
N LEU A 170 17.90 -3.64 -6.95
CA LEU A 170 17.86 -4.74 -7.92
C LEU A 170 19.23 -4.96 -8.56
N PHE A 171 19.92 -3.88 -8.93
CA PHE A 171 21.25 -3.95 -9.52
C PHE A 171 22.28 -4.50 -8.53
N MET A 172 22.20 -4.12 -7.26
CA MET A 172 23.10 -4.63 -6.21
C MET A 172 22.80 -6.09 -5.84
N ALA A 173 21.53 -6.48 -5.81
CA ALA A 173 21.11 -7.83 -5.44
C ALA A 173 21.44 -8.88 -6.50
N GLN A 174 21.63 -8.47 -7.76
CA GLN A 174 21.98 -9.34 -8.92
C GLN A 174 21.24 -10.70 -8.89
N PRO A 175 19.89 -10.72 -8.87
CA PRO A 175 19.15 -11.96 -8.75
C PRO A 175 19.43 -12.89 -9.93
N ALA A 176 19.64 -14.18 -9.66
CA ALA A 176 19.79 -15.16 -10.70
C ALA A 176 18.48 -15.29 -11.49
N ILE A 177 18.51 -15.08 -12.79
CA ILE A 177 17.33 -15.12 -13.68
C ILE A 177 16.61 -16.47 -13.57
N SER A 178 17.37 -17.57 -13.37
CA SER A 178 16.82 -18.91 -13.16
C SER A 178 15.93 -19.00 -11.92
N ASP A 179 16.29 -18.33 -10.84
CA ASP A 179 15.55 -18.40 -9.59
C ASP A 179 14.32 -17.49 -9.61
N VAL A 180 14.43 -16.34 -10.28
CA VAL A 180 13.29 -15.50 -10.60
C VAL A 180 12.27 -16.24 -11.47
N ALA A 181 12.73 -16.93 -12.52
CA ALA A 181 11.85 -17.71 -13.40
C ALA A 181 11.16 -18.87 -12.67
N LYS A 182 11.86 -19.56 -11.78
CA LYS A 182 11.25 -20.59 -10.91
C LYS A 182 10.21 -20.00 -9.96
N GLY A 183 10.47 -18.82 -9.41
CA GLY A 183 9.55 -18.11 -8.52
C GLY A 183 8.26 -17.62 -9.20
N MET A 184 8.23 -17.52 -10.51
CA MET A 184 7.02 -17.21 -11.29
C MET A 184 6.11 -18.43 -11.53
N ILE A 185 6.57 -19.63 -11.21
CA ILE A 185 5.74 -20.84 -11.31
C ILE A 185 4.89 -20.95 -10.04
N PRO A 186 3.55 -21.02 -10.16
CA PRO A 186 2.67 -21.18 -9.01
C PRO A 186 3.04 -22.41 -8.19
N SER A 187 3.52 -22.18 -6.99
CA SER A 187 3.84 -23.22 -6.03
C SER A 187 3.50 -22.74 -4.63
N LEU A 188 2.94 -23.61 -3.80
CA LEU A 188 2.81 -23.31 -2.39
C LEU A 188 4.22 -23.41 -1.78
N PRO A 189 4.75 -22.34 -1.19
CA PRO A 189 6.06 -22.41 -0.58
C PRO A 189 6.04 -23.43 0.54
N LYS A 190 7.02 -24.31 0.53
CA LYS A 190 7.29 -25.15 1.70
C LYS A 190 7.79 -24.18 2.78
N ALA A 191 7.02 -24.07 3.85
CA ALA A 191 7.43 -23.30 5.00
C ALA A 191 8.85 -23.72 5.41
N THR A 192 9.75 -22.77 5.55
CA THR A 192 10.99 -22.97 6.30
C THR A 192 10.60 -23.47 7.70
N ALA A 193 11.41 -24.29 8.32
CA ALA A 193 11.13 -25.13 9.49
C ALA A 193 10.39 -24.44 10.67
N GLU A 194 10.19 -23.14 10.65
CA GLU A 194 9.53 -22.33 11.69
C GLU A 194 8.16 -21.74 11.27
N ALA A 195 7.82 -21.73 9.98
CA ALA A 195 6.56 -21.16 9.51
C ALA A 195 5.50 -22.24 9.27
N SER A 196 4.33 -22.11 9.87
CA SER A 196 3.22 -23.03 9.65
C SER A 196 2.58 -22.81 8.27
N THR A 197 1.85 -23.81 7.77
CA THR A 197 1.10 -23.68 6.49
C THR A 197 0.11 -22.52 6.55
N SER A 198 -0.44 -22.21 7.73
CA SER A 198 -1.32 -21.04 7.96
C SER A 198 -0.62 -19.71 7.69
N ASP A 199 0.67 -19.59 8.04
CA ASP A 199 1.44 -18.37 7.84
C ASP A 199 1.68 -18.10 6.34
N SER A 200 1.86 -19.15 5.54
CA SER A 200 1.97 -19.02 4.08
C SER A 200 0.69 -18.47 3.43
N TYR A 201 -0.49 -18.92 3.89
CA TYR A 201 -1.76 -18.37 3.40
C TYR A 201 -1.96 -16.92 3.82
N LEU A 202 -1.60 -16.56 5.06
CA LEU A 202 -1.66 -15.17 5.53
C LEU A 202 -0.71 -14.27 4.74
N ALA A 203 0.49 -14.75 4.39
CA ALA A 203 1.42 -14.02 3.55
C ALA A 203 0.85 -13.76 2.14
N ILE A 204 0.24 -14.78 1.50
CA ILE A 204 -0.41 -14.65 0.20
C ILE A 204 -1.56 -13.64 0.28
N LEU A 205 -2.45 -13.77 1.25
CA LEU A 205 -3.56 -12.85 1.46
C LEU A 205 -3.07 -11.43 1.73
N GLY A 206 -2.02 -11.27 2.53
CA GLY A 206 -1.39 -9.99 2.81
C GLY A 206 -0.82 -9.33 1.55
N MET A 207 -0.11 -10.08 0.72
CA MET A 207 0.44 -9.56 -0.53
C MET A 207 -0.65 -9.16 -1.53
N ILE A 208 -1.67 -9.99 -1.72
CA ILE A 208 -2.80 -9.67 -2.59
C ILE A 208 -3.55 -8.45 -2.03
N GLY A 209 -3.86 -8.44 -0.73
CA GLY A 209 -4.61 -7.36 -0.09
C GLY A 209 -3.90 -6.00 -0.18
N THR A 210 -2.59 -5.95 0.10
CA THR A 210 -1.81 -4.71 0.03
C THR A 210 -1.53 -4.24 -1.39
N THR A 211 -1.58 -5.12 -2.40
CA THR A 211 -1.41 -4.75 -3.80
C THR A 211 -2.73 -4.30 -4.42
N PHE A 212 -3.85 -4.78 -3.88
CA PHE A 212 -5.20 -4.51 -4.41
C PHE A 212 -5.86 -3.27 -3.78
N SER A 213 -5.33 -2.77 -2.66
CA SER A 213 -5.82 -1.58 -1.95
C SER A 213 -5.16 -0.28 -2.46
#